data_a332b94d3de2b4375b4bc9316270fae5
#
_entry.id   a332b94d3de2b4375b4bc9316270fae5
#
_cell.length_a   1.000
_cell.length_b   1.000
_cell.length_c   1.000
_cell.angle_alpha   90.00
_cell.angle_beta   90.00
_cell.angle_gamma   90.00
#
_symmetry.space_group_name_H-M   'P 1'
#
loop_
_entity.id
_entity.type
_entity.pdbx_description
1 polymer ?
#
loop_
_entity_poly.entity_id
_entity_poly.type
_entity_poly.pdbx_seq_one_letter_code
_entity_poly.pdbx_strand_id
1 'polypeptide(L)'
;MPALGVVMIVKNESEWLENCLESVCAIADEIVIGDTGSTDNSKQIAAEFKARIMDVPWTDDFAAARNAVLAAATSNWLLHMDADETLDEDGAQAIRDLVDADGDGADAIEVMLANYCDDMRAWLWRPVSPDDPNARGKAGYIAVPLLRLFRNRRRFEYREPVHENITESVVEHGGVIRAEHEIVVHHHGFGKGGNAKAEFYLRIARAKTEARPNDAKAWHD
;
A
#
# COMPACT_ATOMS: atom_id res chain seq x y z
N MET A 1 -11.83 19.18 -10.71
CA MET A 1 -11.28 17.81 -10.88
C MET A 1 -11.37 17.10 -9.55
N PRO A 2 -11.60 15.80 -9.51
CA PRO A 2 -11.58 15.06 -8.24
C PRO A 2 -10.20 15.15 -7.57
N ALA A 3 -10.18 15.26 -6.24
CA ALA A 3 -8.95 15.32 -5.47
C ALA A 3 -8.40 13.91 -5.23
N LEU A 4 -7.07 13.76 -5.33
CA LEU A 4 -6.33 12.54 -5.02
C LEU A 4 -5.62 12.68 -3.67
N GLY A 5 -5.92 11.79 -2.74
CA GLY A 5 -5.19 11.64 -1.48
C GLY A 5 -4.25 10.43 -1.52
N VAL A 6 -3.02 10.59 -1.08
CA VAL A 6 -2.12 9.48 -0.79
C VAL A 6 -2.24 9.12 0.68
N VAL A 7 -2.46 7.84 0.98
CA VAL A 7 -2.67 7.34 2.33
C VAL A 7 -1.69 6.22 2.65
N MET A 8 -1.08 6.27 3.82
CA MET A 8 -0.14 5.24 4.27
C MET A 8 -0.07 5.13 5.78
N ILE A 9 0.40 4.00 6.29
CA ILE A 9 0.84 3.83 7.66
C ILE A 9 2.35 3.66 7.69
N VAL A 10 3.01 4.22 8.71
CA VAL A 10 4.47 4.28 8.79
C VAL A 10 4.94 3.87 10.18
N LYS A 11 6.07 3.13 10.23
CA LYS A 11 6.82 2.90 11.45
C LYS A 11 8.30 2.69 11.15
N ASN A 12 9.13 3.69 11.47
CA ASN A 12 10.60 3.63 11.28
C ASN A 12 11.00 3.35 9.81
N GLU A 13 10.50 4.17 8.89
CA GLU A 13 10.73 4.04 7.45
C GLU A 13 11.57 5.21 6.87
N SER A 14 12.40 5.85 7.71
CA SER A 14 13.22 6.99 7.28
C SER A 14 14.18 6.68 6.12
N GLU A 15 14.50 5.41 5.87
CA GLU A 15 15.32 4.97 4.74
C GLU A 15 14.60 5.11 3.38
N TRP A 16 13.26 4.98 3.38
CA TRP A 16 12.48 4.79 2.14
C TRP A 16 11.47 5.89 1.89
N LEU A 17 10.92 6.45 2.97
CA LEU A 17 9.78 7.34 2.94
C LEU A 17 9.98 8.56 2.03
N GLU A 18 11.19 9.13 1.98
CA GLU A 18 11.50 10.27 1.12
C GLU A 18 11.27 9.93 -0.35
N ASN A 19 11.87 8.84 -0.84
CA ASN A 19 11.69 8.40 -2.23
C ASN A 19 10.23 8.07 -2.57
N CYS A 20 9.48 7.46 -1.63
CA CYS A 20 8.06 7.19 -1.80
C CYS A 20 7.31 8.51 -2.00
N LEU A 21 7.49 9.47 -1.11
CA LEU A 21 6.80 10.75 -1.15
C LEU A 21 7.19 11.58 -2.38
N GLU A 22 8.46 11.58 -2.78
CA GLU A 22 8.91 12.22 -4.02
C GLU A 22 8.17 11.67 -5.24
N SER A 23 7.95 10.36 -5.31
CA SER A 23 7.30 9.70 -6.45
C SER A 23 5.81 10.04 -6.61
N VAL A 24 5.15 10.53 -5.55
CA VAL A 24 3.71 10.79 -5.55
C VAL A 24 3.33 12.24 -5.25
N CYS A 25 4.23 13.07 -4.73
CA CYS A 25 3.90 14.44 -4.28
C CYS A 25 3.40 15.34 -5.41
N ALA A 26 3.84 15.12 -6.64
CA ALA A 26 3.43 15.94 -7.79
C ALA A 26 1.97 15.68 -8.22
N ILE A 27 1.42 14.49 -7.93
CA ILE A 27 0.08 14.09 -8.30
C ILE A 27 -0.93 14.16 -7.14
N ALA A 28 -0.45 14.25 -5.90
CA ALA A 28 -1.27 14.23 -4.70
C ALA A 28 -1.80 15.62 -4.32
N ASP A 29 -3.11 15.72 -4.09
CA ASP A 29 -3.75 16.92 -3.51
C ASP A 29 -3.71 16.87 -1.97
N GLU A 30 -3.60 15.69 -1.39
CA GLU A 30 -3.54 15.43 0.05
C GLU A 30 -2.61 14.24 0.32
N ILE A 31 -1.78 14.33 1.36
CA ILE A 31 -1.00 13.19 1.87
C ILE A 31 -1.35 13.00 3.34
N VAL A 32 -1.83 11.81 3.72
CA VAL A 32 -2.20 11.46 5.10
C VAL A 32 -1.39 10.26 5.56
N ILE A 33 -0.64 10.45 6.63
CA ILE A 33 0.25 9.43 7.18
C ILE A 33 -0.17 9.10 8.61
N GLY A 34 -0.50 7.83 8.84
CA GLY A 34 -0.66 7.27 10.17
C GLY A 34 0.66 6.76 10.72
N ASP A 35 1.24 7.48 11.67
CA ASP A 35 2.45 7.01 12.35
C ASP A 35 2.08 6.05 13.48
N THR A 36 2.58 4.82 13.42
CA THR A 36 2.30 3.77 14.41
C THR A 36 3.38 3.65 15.48
N GLY A 37 4.12 4.73 15.72
CA GLY A 37 5.12 4.85 16.77
C GLY A 37 6.55 4.83 16.26
N SER A 38 6.86 5.67 15.25
CA SER A 38 8.23 5.88 14.78
C SER A 38 9.10 6.58 15.83
N THR A 39 10.34 6.15 15.88
CA THR A 39 11.40 6.70 16.76
C THR A 39 12.59 7.26 15.96
N ASP A 40 12.53 7.14 14.64
CA ASP A 40 13.49 7.67 13.66
C ASP A 40 13.00 8.99 13.06
N ASN A 41 13.59 9.40 11.95
CA ASN A 41 13.27 10.67 11.28
C ASN A 41 12.02 10.60 10.37
N SER A 42 11.24 9.51 10.37
CA SER A 42 10.09 9.35 9.47
C SER A 42 9.09 10.50 9.56
N LYS A 43 8.76 10.96 10.78
CA LYS A 43 7.84 12.10 10.97
C LYS A 43 8.40 13.41 10.42
N GLN A 44 9.72 13.62 10.55
CA GLN A 44 10.36 14.82 10.02
C GLN A 44 10.33 14.83 8.49
N ILE A 45 10.68 13.71 7.86
CA ILE A 45 10.61 13.54 6.40
C ILE A 45 9.19 13.81 5.91
N ALA A 46 8.19 13.18 6.52
CA ALA A 46 6.79 13.39 6.17
C ALA A 46 6.35 14.87 6.23
N ALA A 47 6.85 15.61 7.23
CA ALA A 47 6.54 17.03 7.40
C ALA A 47 7.12 17.89 6.27
N GLU A 48 8.28 17.54 5.72
CA GLU A 48 8.92 18.24 4.59
C GLU A 48 8.05 18.19 3.32
N PHE A 49 7.30 17.11 3.14
CA PHE A 49 6.29 16.93 2.07
C PHE A 49 4.90 17.48 2.43
N LYS A 50 4.79 18.24 3.53
CA LYS A 50 3.52 18.80 4.03
C LYS A 50 2.43 17.73 4.27
N ALA A 51 2.83 16.50 4.54
CA ALA A 51 1.91 15.43 4.88
C ALA A 51 1.20 15.73 6.20
N ARG A 52 -0.09 15.41 6.26
CA ARG A 52 -0.83 15.42 7.51
C ARG A 52 -0.52 14.14 8.28
N ILE A 53 0.24 14.29 9.34
CA ILE A 53 0.67 13.17 10.19
C ILE A 53 -0.30 13.04 11.36
N MET A 54 -0.73 11.81 11.62
CA MET A 54 -1.53 11.46 12.79
C MET A 54 -0.89 10.30 13.55
N ASP A 55 -0.87 10.38 14.87
CA ASP A 55 -0.44 9.26 15.71
C ASP A 55 -1.55 8.21 15.74
N VAL A 56 -1.22 6.99 15.30
CA VAL A 56 -2.12 5.85 15.31
C VAL A 56 -1.59 4.82 16.29
N PRO A 57 -2.28 4.58 17.43
CA PRO A 57 -1.85 3.55 18.36
C PRO A 57 -1.78 2.18 17.71
N TRP A 58 -0.63 1.53 17.81
CA TRP A 58 -0.46 0.19 17.26
C TRP A 58 -1.14 -0.87 18.14
N THR A 59 -2.04 -1.65 17.54
CA THR A 59 -2.84 -2.68 18.22
C THR A 59 -2.66 -4.07 17.64
N ASP A 60 -1.53 -4.33 16.95
CA ASP A 60 -1.28 -5.57 16.20
C ASP A 60 -2.33 -5.84 15.10
N ASP A 61 -2.86 -4.78 14.50
CA ASP A 61 -3.90 -4.82 13.49
C ASP A 61 -3.62 -3.77 12.40
N PHE A 62 -3.15 -4.25 11.24
CA PHE A 62 -2.86 -3.40 10.09
C PHE A 62 -4.14 -2.77 9.53
N ALA A 63 -5.24 -3.53 9.44
CA ALA A 63 -6.50 -3.00 8.93
C ALA A 63 -7.05 -1.87 9.81
N ALA A 64 -6.98 -2.01 11.13
CA ALA A 64 -7.39 -0.96 12.06
C ALA A 64 -6.56 0.32 11.86
N ALA A 65 -5.25 0.20 11.72
CA ALA A 65 -4.36 1.33 11.48
C ALA A 65 -4.67 2.01 10.13
N ARG A 66 -4.83 1.25 9.03
CA ARG A 66 -5.18 1.80 7.72
C ARG A 66 -6.55 2.48 7.74
N ASN A 67 -7.55 1.87 8.36
CA ASN A 67 -8.90 2.43 8.47
C ASN A 67 -8.91 3.75 9.23
N ALA A 68 -8.06 3.92 10.25
CA ALA A 68 -7.91 5.20 10.95
C ALA A 68 -7.42 6.30 10.00
N VAL A 69 -6.47 5.98 9.10
CA VAL A 69 -5.96 6.90 8.07
C VAL A 69 -7.04 7.20 7.03
N LEU A 70 -7.77 6.18 6.53
CA LEU A 70 -8.88 6.38 5.60
C LEU A 70 -9.95 7.31 6.17
N ALA A 71 -10.30 7.14 7.45
CA ALA A 71 -11.30 7.98 8.11
C ALA A 71 -10.87 9.46 8.21
N ALA A 72 -9.56 9.72 8.21
CA ALA A 72 -9.00 11.05 8.25
C ALA A 72 -8.86 11.70 6.87
N ALA A 73 -8.74 10.94 5.79
CA ALA A 73 -8.58 11.46 4.44
C ALA A 73 -9.86 12.18 3.95
N THR A 74 -9.67 13.25 3.18
CA THR A 74 -10.76 14.11 2.69
C THR A 74 -10.90 14.11 1.16
N SER A 75 -9.90 13.64 0.44
CA SER A 75 -9.88 13.55 -1.02
C SER A 75 -10.95 12.60 -1.58
N ASN A 76 -11.31 12.77 -2.85
CA ASN A 76 -12.34 11.95 -3.52
C ASN A 76 -11.84 10.53 -3.83
N TRP A 77 -10.56 10.44 -4.21
CA TRP A 77 -9.85 9.21 -4.49
C TRP A 77 -8.69 9.06 -3.54
N LEU A 78 -8.39 7.82 -3.16
CA LEU A 78 -7.28 7.48 -2.29
C LEU A 78 -6.36 6.49 -2.97
N LEU A 79 -5.08 6.84 -3.05
CA LEU A 79 -3.99 5.96 -3.44
C LEU A 79 -3.32 5.43 -2.18
N HIS A 80 -3.40 4.14 -1.98
CA HIS A 80 -2.67 3.47 -0.91
C HIS A 80 -1.24 3.17 -1.36
N MET A 81 -0.27 3.65 -0.60
CA MET A 81 1.15 3.38 -0.76
C MET A 81 1.74 2.90 0.56
N ASP A 82 2.72 2.01 0.49
CA ASP A 82 3.60 1.71 1.62
C ASP A 82 4.90 2.55 1.48
N ALA A 83 5.58 2.84 2.59
CA ALA A 83 6.70 3.77 2.59
C ALA A 83 7.91 3.29 1.76
N ASP A 84 8.02 2.00 1.50
CA ASP A 84 9.06 1.36 0.69
C ASP A 84 8.61 1.06 -0.75
N GLU A 85 7.56 1.75 -1.20
CA GLU A 85 7.03 1.68 -2.55
C GLU A 85 7.24 3.02 -3.30
N THR A 86 7.36 2.94 -4.63
CA THR A 86 7.45 4.12 -5.50
C THR A 86 6.64 3.91 -6.77
N LEU A 87 6.25 5.01 -7.42
CA LEU A 87 5.79 5.04 -8.80
C LEU A 87 6.87 5.66 -9.68
N ASP A 88 6.99 5.21 -10.93
CA ASP A 88 7.69 5.99 -11.94
C ASP A 88 6.81 7.15 -12.47
N GLU A 89 7.38 8.03 -13.29
CA GLU A 89 6.67 9.20 -13.80
C GLU A 89 5.44 8.81 -14.63
N ASP A 90 5.53 7.77 -15.46
CA ASP A 90 4.44 7.30 -16.31
C ASP A 90 3.31 6.71 -15.46
N GLY A 91 3.63 5.90 -14.45
CA GLY A 91 2.66 5.33 -13.52
C GLY A 91 1.97 6.39 -12.67
N ALA A 92 2.73 7.39 -12.18
CA ALA A 92 2.19 8.51 -11.44
C ALA A 92 1.21 9.34 -12.31
N GLN A 93 1.60 9.65 -13.56
CA GLN A 93 0.73 10.37 -14.48
C GLN A 93 -0.53 9.57 -14.83
N ALA A 94 -0.41 8.26 -15.07
CA ALA A 94 -1.56 7.40 -15.34
C ALA A 94 -2.55 7.35 -14.17
N ILE A 95 -2.06 7.32 -12.92
CA ILE A 95 -2.92 7.46 -11.72
C ILE A 95 -3.66 8.80 -11.74
N ARG A 96 -2.97 9.91 -12.04
CA ARG A 96 -3.59 11.24 -12.09
C ARG A 96 -4.68 11.31 -13.17
N ASP A 97 -4.39 10.80 -14.37
CA ASP A 97 -5.33 10.78 -15.50
C ASP A 97 -6.59 9.98 -15.16
N LEU A 98 -6.46 8.83 -14.50
CA LEU A 98 -7.60 8.04 -14.02
C LEU A 98 -8.46 8.82 -13.02
N VAL A 99 -7.83 9.53 -12.09
CA VAL A 99 -8.55 10.34 -11.11
C VAL A 99 -9.25 11.52 -11.79
N ASP A 100 -8.60 12.18 -12.75
CA ASP A 100 -9.18 13.31 -13.50
C ASP A 100 -10.36 12.89 -14.38
N ALA A 101 -10.32 11.67 -14.92
CA ALA A 101 -11.44 11.01 -15.60
C ALA A 101 -12.51 10.45 -14.63
N ASP A 102 -12.39 10.74 -13.34
CA ASP A 102 -13.24 10.20 -12.28
C ASP A 102 -13.40 8.68 -12.36
N GLY A 103 -12.28 7.98 -12.59
CA GLY A 103 -12.18 6.51 -12.63
C GLY A 103 -12.89 5.86 -13.83
N ASP A 104 -13.43 6.65 -14.75
CA ASP A 104 -14.15 6.16 -15.94
C ASP A 104 -15.19 5.07 -15.60
N GLY A 105 -16.00 5.33 -14.59
CA GLY A 105 -17.05 4.44 -14.10
C GLY A 105 -16.60 3.38 -13.08
N ALA A 106 -15.31 3.26 -12.77
CA ALA A 106 -14.82 2.40 -11.70
C ALA A 106 -14.94 3.06 -10.32
N ASP A 107 -14.99 2.23 -9.29
CA ASP A 107 -14.90 2.64 -7.89
C ASP A 107 -13.54 2.33 -7.27
N ALA A 108 -12.82 1.40 -7.90
CA ALA A 108 -11.50 1.01 -7.48
C ALA A 108 -10.68 0.47 -8.66
N ILE A 109 -9.36 0.66 -8.60
CA ILE A 109 -8.41 0.27 -9.64
C ILE A 109 -7.40 -0.70 -9.03
N GLU A 110 -7.26 -1.85 -9.67
CA GLU A 110 -6.23 -2.82 -9.39
C GLU A 110 -5.01 -2.54 -10.27
N VAL A 111 -3.84 -2.41 -9.66
CA VAL A 111 -2.56 -2.16 -10.33
C VAL A 111 -1.59 -3.29 -10.03
N MET A 112 -0.44 -3.34 -10.72
CA MET A 112 0.60 -4.32 -10.44
C MET A 112 1.54 -3.84 -9.36
N LEU A 113 1.83 -4.68 -8.37
CA LEU A 113 2.92 -4.50 -7.41
C LEU A 113 4.11 -5.35 -7.85
N ALA A 114 5.23 -4.72 -8.17
CA ALA A 114 6.48 -5.38 -8.49
C ALA A 114 7.37 -5.51 -7.25
N ASN A 115 7.42 -6.71 -6.66
CA ASN A 115 8.24 -7.02 -5.50
C ASN A 115 9.66 -7.40 -5.94
N TYR A 116 10.60 -6.47 -5.87
CA TYR A 116 11.97 -6.72 -6.33
C TYR A 116 12.74 -7.65 -5.39
N CYS A 117 13.31 -8.72 -5.95
CA CYS A 117 14.07 -9.71 -5.19
C CYS A 117 15.09 -10.47 -6.03
N ASP A 118 16.03 -11.14 -5.35
CA ASP A 118 17.08 -11.93 -5.96
C ASP A 118 16.80 -13.46 -5.90
N ASP A 119 15.65 -13.88 -5.32
CA ASP A 119 15.31 -15.31 -5.26
C ASP A 119 14.67 -15.81 -6.55
N MET A 120 15.51 -16.21 -7.49
CA MET A 120 15.12 -16.76 -8.79
C MET A 120 14.30 -18.06 -8.71
N ARG A 121 14.20 -18.68 -7.54
CA ARG A 121 13.39 -19.89 -7.32
C ARG A 121 11.98 -19.58 -6.89
N ALA A 122 11.70 -18.33 -6.56
CA ALA A 122 10.37 -17.92 -6.13
C ALA A 122 9.36 -18.11 -7.27
N TRP A 123 8.18 -18.58 -6.91
CA TRP A 123 7.08 -18.74 -7.86
C TRP A 123 6.72 -17.39 -8.52
N LEU A 124 6.54 -17.39 -9.83
CA LEU A 124 6.26 -16.19 -10.64
C LEU A 124 7.41 -15.16 -10.72
N TRP A 125 8.62 -15.49 -10.26
CA TRP A 125 9.77 -14.62 -10.43
C TRP A 125 10.07 -14.36 -11.92
N ARG A 126 10.38 -13.12 -12.25
CA ARG A 126 10.75 -12.68 -13.60
C ARG A 126 12.05 -11.90 -13.54
N PRO A 127 12.97 -12.09 -14.50
CA PRO A 127 14.17 -11.28 -14.59
C PRO A 127 13.81 -9.85 -14.97
N VAL A 128 14.65 -8.91 -14.55
CA VAL A 128 14.59 -7.50 -14.95
C VAL A 128 15.84 -7.13 -15.72
N SER A 129 15.77 -6.10 -16.56
CA SER A 129 16.98 -5.56 -17.20
C SER A 129 17.96 -5.06 -16.15
N PRO A 130 19.28 -5.35 -16.30
CA PRO A 130 20.29 -4.81 -15.38
C PRO A 130 20.34 -3.27 -15.32
N ASP A 131 19.84 -2.60 -16.37
CA ASP A 131 19.78 -1.14 -16.49
C ASP A 131 18.44 -0.54 -16.04
N ASP A 132 17.52 -1.36 -15.51
CA ASP A 132 16.23 -0.87 -15.01
C ASP A 132 16.45 -0.09 -13.71
N PRO A 133 16.19 1.23 -13.68
CA PRO A 133 16.39 2.06 -12.49
C PRO A 133 15.46 1.65 -11.33
N ASN A 134 14.28 1.11 -11.64
CA ASN A 134 13.31 0.70 -10.63
C ASN A 134 13.74 -0.56 -9.88
N ALA A 135 14.60 -1.40 -10.50
CA ALA A 135 15.10 -2.62 -9.87
C ALA A 135 16.09 -2.36 -8.73
N ARG A 136 16.75 -1.19 -8.73
CA ARG A 136 17.77 -0.80 -7.73
C ARG A 136 18.81 -1.90 -7.50
N GLY A 137 19.27 -2.54 -8.61
CA GLY A 137 20.28 -3.60 -8.60
C GLY A 137 19.75 -5.00 -8.25
N LYS A 138 18.44 -5.19 -8.11
CA LYS A 138 17.83 -6.52 -7.98
C LYS A 138 17.81 -7.25 -9.31
N ALA A 139 17.97 -8.59 -9.25
CA ALA A 139 18.00 -9.43 -10.45
C ALA A 139 16.64 -9.63 -11.12
N GLY A 140 15.56 -9.45 -10.37
CA GLY A 140 14.21 -9.62 -10.87
C GLY A 140 13.13 -9.25 -9.85
N TYR A 141 11.90 -9.62 -10.16
CA TYR A 141 10.74 -9.29 -9.33
C TYR A 141 9.64 -10.35 -9.40
N ILE A 142 8.74 -10.31 -8.43
CA ILE A 142 7.47 -11.02 -8.43
C ILE A 142 6.36 -9.98 -8.56
N ALA A 143 5.56 -10.07 -9.62
CA ALA A 143 4.44 -9.17 -9.84
C ALA A 143 3.14 -9.78 -9.31
N VAL A 144 2.41 -9.01 -8.50
CA VAL A 144 1.10 -9.38 -7.98
C VAL A 144 0.10 -8.23 -8.20
N PRO A 145 -1.14 -8.53 -8.63
CA PRO A 145 -2.16 -7.51 -8.73
C PRO A 145 -2.66 -7.12 -7.34
N LEU A 146 -2.80 -5.83 -7.07
CA LEU A 146 -3.35 -5.29 -5.83
C LEU A 146 -4.24 -4.08 -6.09
N LEU A 147 -5.32 -3.99 -5.32
CA LEU A 147 -6.18 -2.82 -5.34
C LEU A 147 -5.49 -1.69 -4.56
N ARG A 148 -5.07 -0.62 -5.24
CA ARG A 148 -4.30 0.48 -4.66
C ARG A 148 -4.98 1.83 -4.78
N LEU A 149 -5.76 2.09 -5.84
CA LEU A 149 -6.48 3.33 -6.04
C LEU A 149 -7.98 3.07 -5.89
N PHE A 150 -8.68 3.83 -5.04
CA PHE A 150 -10.11 3.63 -4.80
C PHE A 150 -10.81 4.92 -4.35
N ARG A 151 -12.13 4.99 -4.59
CA ARG A 151 -12.95 6.10 -4.13
C ARG A 151 -12.99 6.16 -2.61
N ASN A 152 -12.86 7.35 -2.07
CA ASN A 152 -13.03 7.61 -0.65
C ASN A 152 -14.53 7.49 -0.28
N ARG A 153 -14.95 6.27 -0.05
CA ARG A 153 -16.31 5.98 0.45
C ARG A 153 -16.19 5.43 1.86
N ARG A 154 -16.85 6.04 2.83
CA ARG A 154 -16.77 5.65 4.24
C ARG A 154 -17.14 4.19 4.53
N ARG A 155 -17.76 3.50 3.59
CA ARG A 155 -18.11 2.08 3.66
C ARG A 155 -17.03 1.14 3.16
N PHE A 156 -16.02 1.66 2.45
CA PHE A 156 -14.86 0.87 2.03
C PHE A 156 -13.86 0.84 3.18
N GLU A 157 -13.50 -0.36 3.62
CA GLU A 157 -12.63 -0.57 4.76
C GLU A 157 -11.67 -1.73 4.52
N TYR A 158 -10.47 -1.63 5.08
CA TYR A 158 -9.56 -2.76 5.18
C TYR A 158 -10.08 -3.75 6.20
N ARG A 159 -9.88 -5.03 5.93
CA ARG A 159 -10.23 -6.14 6.82
C ARG A 159 -9.02 -7.02 7.01
N GLU A 160 -9.02 -7.75 8.11
CA GLU A 160 -7.99 -8.65 8.60
C GLU A 160 -6.78 -7.95 9.22
N PRO A 161 -6.35 -8.43 10.40
CA PRO A 161 -5.26 -7.81 11.15
C PRO A 161 -3.89 -7.97 10.48
N VAL A 162 -3.73 -8.99 9.62
CA VAL A 162 -2.56 -9.26 8.78
C VAL A 162 -3.06 -9.73 7.41
N HIS A 163 -2.29 -9.45 6.35
CA HIS A 163 -2.74 -9.62 4.96
C HIS A 163 -4.04 -8.86 4.68
N GLU A 164 -4.10 -7.66 5.23
CA GLU A 164 -5.25 -6.79 5.16
C GLU A 164 -5.65 -6.47 3.72
N ASN A 165 -6.94 -6.50 3.47
CA ASN A 165 -7.49 -6.38 2.13
C ASN A 165 -8.73 -5.46 2.13
N ILE A 166 -8.85 -4.58 1.15
CA ILE A 166 -10.00 -3.72 0.94
C ILE A 166 -10.95 -4.24 -0.14
N THR A 167 -10.46 -5.14 -1.01
CA THR A 167 -11.18 -5.64 -2.20
C THR A 167 -12.54 -6.24 -1.84
N GLU A 168 -12.58 -7.06 -0.78
CA GLU A 168 -13.85 -7.67 -0.33
C GLU A 168 -14.88 -6.63 0.07
N SER A 169 -14.43 -5.60 0.81
CA SER A 169 -15.31 -4.50 1.22
C SER A 169 -15.84 -3.73 0.01
N VAL A 170 -15.00 -3.47 -0.99
CA VAL A 170 -15.43 -2.81 -2.25
C VAL A 170 -16.50 -3.64 -2.95
N VAL A 171 -16.27 -4.95 -3.12
CA VAL A 171 -17.20 -5.88 -3.80
C VAL A 171 -18.53 -6.00 -3.05
N GLU A 172 -18.49 -6.20 -1.72
CA GLU A 172 -19.70 -6.31 -0.89
C GLU A 172 -20.59 -5.06 -0.95
N HIS A 173 -19.98 -3.88 -1.14
CA HIS A 173 -20.73 -2.65 -1.27
C HIS A 173 -21.08 -2.29 -2.73
N GLY A 174 -20.93 -3.26 -3.65
CA GLY A 174 -21.28 -3.10 -5.06
C GLY A 174 -20.37 -2.15 -5.84
N GLY A 175 -19.12 -2.00 -5.39
CA GLY A 175 -18.11 -1.20 -6.10
C GLY A 175 -17.61 -1.93 -7.35
N VAL A 176 -17.37 -1.16 -8.41
CA VAL A 176 -16.81 -1.66 -9.66
C VAL A 176 -15.29 -1.59 -9.61
N ILE A 177 -14.62 -2.73 -9.75
CA ILE A 177 -13.15 -2.82 -9.80
C ILE A 177 -12.72 -2.95 -11.26
N ARG A 178 -11.76 -2.13 -11.67
CA ARG A 178 -11.11 -2.19 -12.98
C ARG A 178 -9.63 -2.51 -12.80
N ALA A 179 -9.07 -3.30 -13.68
CA ALA A 179 -7.64 -3.64 -13.70
C ALA A 179 -6.89 -2.71 -14.67
N GLU A 180 -5.80 -2.12 -14.17
CA GLU A 180 -4.84 -1.30 -14.92
C GLU A 180 -3.44 -1.83 -14.66
N HIS A 181 -3.14 -2.99 -15.21
CA HIS A 181 -1.91 -3.73 -14.93
C HIS A 181 -0.66 -3.14 -15.62
N GLU A 182 -0.82 -2.12 -16.43
CA GLU A 182 0.30 -1.34 -16.98
C GLU A 182 0.84 -0.33 -15.96
N ILE A 183 0.04 0.03 -14.96
CA ILE A 183 0.49 0.83 -13.82
C ILE A 183 1.21 -0.07 -12.84
N VAL A 184 2.48 0.22 -12.60
CA VAL A 184 3.33 -0.60 -11.71
C VAL A 184 3.75 0.21 -10.49
N VAL A 185 3.43 -0.31 -9.32
CA VAL A 185 3.98 0.14 -8.04
C VAL A 185 5.24 -0.68 -7.77
N HIS A 186 6.37 -0.02 -7.56
CA HIS A 186 7.68 -0.62 -7.35
C HIS A 186 7.96 -0.78 -5.86
N HIS A 187 8.01 -2.02 -5.35
CA HIS A 187 8.23 -2.33 -3.94
C HIS A 187 9.67 -2.80 -3.70
N HIS A 188 10.40 -2.03 -2.90
CA HIS A 188 11.83 -2.21 -2.64
C HIS A 188 12.13 -2.93 -1.32
N GLY A 189 11.16 -2.96 -0.39
CA GLY A 189 11.27 -3.58 0.93
C GLY A 189 11.00 -5.08 0.98
N PHE A 190 10.75 -5.72 -0.15
CA PHE A 190 10.41 -7.13 -0.19
C PHE A 190 11.50 -8.01 0.42
N GLY A 191 11.11 -8.88 1.37
CA GLY A 191 12.06 -9.74 2.10
C GLY A 191 12.81 -9.07 3.26
N LYS A 192 12.57 -7.78 3.54
CA LYS A 192 13.14 -7.11 4.73
C LYS A 192 12.51 -7.63 6.03
N GLY A 193 13.30 -7.54 7.11
CA GLY A 193 12.85 -7.90 8.46
C GLY A 193 13.12 -9.35 8.88
N GLY A 194 13.51 -10.22 7.95
CA GLY A 194 13.98 -11.57 8.26
C GLY A 194 13.07 -12.33 9.24
N ASN A 195 13.68 -13.11 10.15
CA ASN A 195 12.95 -13.93 11.11
C ASN A 195 12.07 -13.12 12.08
N ALA A 196 12.48 -11.92 12.49
CA ALA A 196 11.70 -11.11 13.42
C ALA A 196 10.35 -10.66 12.82
N LYS A 197 10.33 -10.27 11.55
CA LYS A 197 9.11 -9.94 10.83
C LYS A 197 8.21 -11.17 10.67
N ALA A 198 8.81 -12.31 10.30
CA ALA A 198 8.08 -13.58 10.18
C ALA A 198 7.45 -14.03 11.50
N GLU A 199 8.18 -13.95 12.61
CA GLU A 199 7.66 -14.26 13.95
C GLU A 199 6.52 -13.32 14.37
N PHE A 200 6.65 -12.04 14.03
CA PHE A 200 5.62 -11.05 14.29
C PHE A 200 4.32 -11.38 13.53
N TYR A 201 4.39 -11.65 12.22
CA TYR A 201 3.22 -12.05 11.42
C TYR A 201 2.62 -13.36 11.93
N LEU A 202 3.46 -14.36 12.24
CA LEU A 202 3.00 -15.64 12.77
C LEU A 202 2.24 -15.47 14.11
N ARG A 203 2.68 -14.54 14.96
CA ARG A 203 1.98 -14.25 16.22
C ARG A 203 0.58 -13.69 15.99
N ILE A 204 0.44 -12.74 15.05
CA ILE A 204 -0.88 -12.15 14.71
C ILE A 204 -1.78 -13.21 14.05
N ALA A 205 -1.26 -13.98 13.09
CA ALA A 205 -2.01 -15.04 12.41
C ALA A 205 -2.51 -16.12 13.41
N ARG A 206 -1.68 -16.52 14.38
CA ARG A 206 -2.10 -17.43 15.45
C ARG A 206 -3.23 -16.86 16.31
N ALA A 207 -3.10 -15.60 16.74
CA ALA A 207 -4.15 -14.94 17.52
C ALA A 207 -5.48 -14.88 16.72
N LYS A 208 -5.40 -14.67 15.40
CA LYS A 208 -6.54 -14.68 14.49
C LYS A 208 -7.21 -16.06 14.43
N THR A 209 -6.42 -17.14 14.27
CA THR A 209 -6.97 -18.51 14.24
C THR A 209 -7.58 -18.94 15.57
N GLU A 210 -6.97 -18.55 16.69
CA GLU A 210 -7.50 -18.81 18.04
C GLU A 210 -8.83 -18.08 18.28
N ALA A 211 -8.95 -16.83 17.80
CA ALA A 211 -10.18 -16.05 17.91
C ALA A 211 -11.31 -16.56 16.98
N ARG A 212 -10.95 -17.17 15.84
CA ARG A 212 -11.88 -17.64 14.81
C ARG A 212 -11.59 -19.07 14.37
N PRO A 213 -11.68 -20.08 15.25
CA PRO A 213 -11.22 -21.46 14.99
C PRO A 213 -12.01 -22.18 13.89
N ASN A 214 -13.22 -21.75 13.58
CA ASN A 214 -14.09 -22.34 12.55
C ASN A 214 -14.11 -21.54 11.23
N ASP A 215 -13.29 -20.52 11.11
CA ASP A 215 -13.17 -19.69 9.92
C ASP A 215 -12.03 -20.22 9.04
N ALA A 216 -12.37 -20.87 7.92
CA ALA A 216 -11.38 -21.43 7.01
C ALA A 216 -10.39 -20.36 6.48
N LYS A 217 -10.84 -19.10 6.31
CA LYS A 217 -10.01 -18.00 5.88
C LYS A 217 -8.94 -17.64 6.93
N ALA A 218 -9.29 -17.75 8.23
CA ALA A 218 -8.32 -17.48 9.31
C ALA A 218 -7.15 -18.46 9.33
N TRP A 219 -7.26 -19.63 8.70
CA TRP A 219 -6.21 -20.65 8.62
C TRP A 219 -5.37 -20.58 7.34
N HIS A 220 -5.73 -19.70 6.40
CA HIS A 220 -5.06 -19.58 5.10
C HIS A 220 -3.90 -18.58 5.10
N ASP A 221 -3.81 -17.74 6.12
CA ASP A 221 -2.74 -16.77 6.33
C ASP A 221 -1.65 -17.43 7.20
#